data_e01df4b350186649b24d63aad24f8e1f
#
_entry.id   e01df4b350186649b24d63aad24f8e1f
#
_cell.length_a   1.000
_cell.length_b   1.000
_cell.length_c   1.000
_cell.angle_alpha   90.00
_cell.angle_beta   90.00
_cell.angle_gamma   90.00
#
_symmetry.space_group_name_H-M   'P 1'
#
loop_
_entity.id
_entity.type
_entity.pdbx_description
1 polymer ?
#
loop_
_entity_poly.entity_id
_entity_poly.type
_entity_poly.pdbx_seq_one_letter_code
_entity_poly.pdbx_strand_id
1 'polypeptide(L)'
;RAVILSHRHFDHVRDLLPLGIGLLNSGKTVDVYAIEDTVKFVSEKLLDGTLYPNFLNFPSPETPVFRMHAVEFFKEFDVLGYKAMAVPVPHAVPAAGFLITSGDTQLFYTGDTGKGLSDAWPHVSPNVLLTEVTFGNGDPDRAAVAGHLTPNLLEESLNDFKELKRYIPRIIVAHMNPSWEATVRRELAEVEQRLGLDIQISEADMVLDI
;
A
#
# COMPACT_ATOMS: atom_id res chain seq x y z
N ARG A 1 -7.05 15.74 -7.25
CA ARG A 1 -7.04 14.46 -6.48
C ARG A 1 -6.38 13.39 -7.34
N ALA A 2 -5.66 12.47 -6.70
CA ALA A 2 -5.07 11.32 -7.35
C ALA A 2 -5.27 10.08 -6.49
N VAL A 3 -5.09 8.90 -7.08
CA VAL A 3 -5.11 7.60 -6.42
C VAL A 3 -3.81 6.89 -6.77
N ILE A 4 -3.21 6.20 -5.80
CA ILE A 4 -2.08 5.30 -6.00
C ILE A 4 -2.55 3.91 -5.56
N LEU A 5 -2.37 2.90 -6.42
CA LEU A 5 -2.77 1.51 -6.16
C LEU A 5 -1.53 0.65 -5.98
N SER A 6 -1.45 -0.07 -4.87
CA SER A 6 -0.34 -0.97 -4.56
C SER A 6 -0.35 -2.22 -5.45
N HIS A 7 -1.51 -2.84 -5.63
CA HIS A 7 -1.68 -4.06 -6.42
C HIS A 7 -3.15 -4.29 -6.79
N ARG A 8 -3.43 -5.36 -7.52
CA ARG A 8 -4.71 -5.63 -8.17
C ARG A 8 -5.75 -6.41 -7.36
N HIS A 9 -5.48 -6.79 -6.10
CA HIS A 9 -6.50 -7.47 -5.29
C HIS A 9 -7.74 -6.59 -5.12
N PHE A 10 -8.90 -7.23 -5.04
CA PHE A 10 -10.17 -6.53 -5.14
C PHE A 10 -10.39 -5.52 -4.02
N ASP A 11 -9.99 -5.83 -2.81
CA ASP A 11 -10.08 -4.95 -1.64
C ASP A 11 -9.21 -3.69 -1.75
N HIS A 12 -8.18 -3.68 -2.62
CA HIS A 12 -7.35 -2.52 -2.91
C HIS A 12 -7.81 -1.68 -4.11
N VAL A 13 -8.71 -2.21 -4.95
CA VAL A 13 -9.16 -1.52 -6.19
C VAL A 13 -10.67 -1.29 -6.25
N ARG A 14 -11.46 -1.96 -5.39
CA ARG A 14 -12.93 -1.93 -5.44
C ARG A 14 -13.53 -0.54 -5.33
N ASP A 15 -12.90 0.34 -4.56
CA ASP A 15 -13.43 1.67 -4.27
C ASP A 15 -13.28 2.65 -5.46
N LEU A 16 -12.57 2.25 -6.53
CA LEU A 16 -12.59 2.99 -7.80
C LEU A 16 -14.00 3.04 -8.41
N LEU A 17 -14.80 1.97 -8.26
CA LEU A 17 -16.15 1.93 -8.84
C LEU A 17 -17.09 2.96 -8.20
N PRO A 18 -17.31 3.00 -6.86
CA PRO A 18 -18.12 4.01 -6.23
C PRO A 18 -17.53 5.42 -6.36
N LEU A 19 -16.19 5.58 -6.35
CA LEU A 19 -15.55 6.85 -6.63
C LEU A 19 -15.88 7.34 -8.04
N GLY A 20 -15.80 6.46 -9.05
CA GLY A 20 -16.14 6.77 -10.43
C GLY A 20 -17.58 7.23 -10.58
N ILE A 21 -18.53 6.55 -9.95
CA ILE A 21 -19.95 6.94 -9.93
C ILE A 21 -20.11 8.34 -9.31
N GLY A 22 -19.46 8.61 -8.19
CA GLY A 22 -19.51 9.92 -7.54
C GLY A 22 -18.94 11.07 -8.37
N LEU A 23 -18.07 10.74 -9.33
CA LEU A 23 -17.40 11.73 -10.20
C LEU A 23 -18.06 11.91 -11.58
N LEU A 24 -19.01 11.07 -11.98
CA LEU A 24 -19.58 11.05 -13.34
C LEU A 24 -19.99 12.42 -13.89
N ASN A 25 -20.59 13.24 -13.05
CA ASN A 25 -21.11 14.56 -13.46
C ASN A 25 -20.27 15.71 -12.90
N SER A 26 -19.08 15.43 -12.39
CA SER A 26 -18.24 16.46 -11.75
C SER A 26 -17.39 17.24 -12.73
N GLY A 27 -17.24 16.75 -13.96
CA GLY A 27 -16.29 17.29 -14.96
C GLY A 27 -14.81 17.16 -14.54
N LYS A 28 -14.52 16.32 -13.57
CA LYS A 28 -13.16 16.12 -13.03
C LYS A 28 -12.61 14.77 -13.46
N THR A 29 -11.37 14.77 -13.88
CA THR A 29 -10.56 13.56 -14.07
C THR A 29 -9.71 13.33 -12.81
N VAL A 30 -9.60 12.08 -12.38
CA VAL A 30 -8.69 11.65 -11.32
C VAL A 30 -7.58 10.80 -11.94
N ASP A 31 -6.35 11.17 -11.70
CA ASP A 31 -5.18 10.41 -12.12
C ASP A 31 -4.98 9.21 -11.18
N VAL A 32 -4.80 8.02 -11.75
CA VAL A 32 -4.61 6.77 -11.02
C VAL A 32 -3.25 6.18 -11.40
N TYR A 33 -2.38 6.04 -10.42
CA TYR A 33 -1.01 5.56 -10.60
C TYR A 33 -0.88 4.14 -10.05
N ALA A 34 -0.27 3.24 -10.82
CA ALA A 34 0.05 1.88 -10.39
C ALA A 34 1.14 1.28 -11.28
N ILE A 35 1.69 0.15 -10.88
CA ILE A 35 2.55 -0.64 -11.77
C ILE A 35 1.75 -1.19 -12.95
N GLU A 36 2.42 -1.48 -14.06
CA GLU A 36 1.80 -1.92 -15.34
C GLU A 36 0.83 -3.09 -15.15
N ASP A 37 1.17 -4.11 -14.35
CA ASP A 37 0.30 -5.25 -14.08
C ASP A 37 -1.05 -4.84 -13.49
N THR A 38 -1.02 -3.92 -12.50
CA THR A 38 -2.22 -3.40 -11.85
C THR A 38 -3.02 -2.51 -12.80
N VAL A 39 -2.35 -1.62 -13.55
CA VAL A 39 -3.01 -0.78 -14.57
C VAL A 39 -3.76 -1.63 -15.57
N LYS A 40 -3.10 -2.65 -16.13
CA LYS A 40 -3.69 -3.56 -17.10
C LYS A 40 -4.91 -4.28 -16.53
N PHE A 41 -4.77 -4.88 -15.35
CA PHE A 41 -5.87 -5.60 -14.70
C PHE A 41 -7.07 -4.69 -14.44
N VAL A 42 -6.84 -3.53 -13.82
CA VAL A 42 -7.91 -2.56 -13.49
C VAL A 42 -8.62 -2.08 -14.75
N SER A 43 -7.87 -1.75 -15.80
CA SER A 43 -8.43 -1.27 -17.07
C SER A 43 -9.25 -2.31 -17.79
N GLU A 44 -8.78 -3.58 -17.84
CA GLU A 44 -9.37 -4.65 -18.65
C GLU A 44 -10.44 -5.45 -17.89
N LYS A 45 -10.46 -5.43 -16.55
CA LYS A 45 -11.33 -6.31 -15.75
C LYS A 45 -12.27 -5.56 -14.81
N LEU A 46 -11.91 -4.36 -14.37
CA LEU A 46 -12.71 -3.60 -13.42
C LEU A 46 -13.42 -2.42 -14.09
N LEU A 47 -12.70 -1.69 -14.95
CA LEU A 47 -13.17 -0.46 -15.59
C LEU A 47 -13.53 -0.66 -17.08
N ASP A 48 -13.72 -1.89 -17.54
CA ASP A 48 -13.98 -2.28 -18.94
C ASP A 48 -15.36 -1.86 -19.48
N GLY A 49 -16.26 -1.41 -18.61
CA GLY A 49 -17.62 -1.03 -18.99
C GLY A 49 -18.67 -2.13 -18.73
N THR A 50 -18.27 -3.28 -18.18
CA THR A 50 -19.18 -4.40 -17.91
C THR A 50 -20.05 -4.16 -16.67
N LEU A 51 -19.45 -3.64 -15.58
CA LEU A 51 -20.15 -3.38 -14.32
C LEU A 51 -20.77 -1.99 -14.27
N TYR A 52 -20.06 -0.99 -14.78
CA TYR A 52 -20.43 0.41 -14.84
C TYR A 52 -19.96 1.00 -16.17
N PRO A 53 -20.31 2.25 -16.54
CA PRO A 53 -19.72 2.91 -17.69
C PRO A 53 -18.19 2.79 -17.67
N ASN A 54 -17.59 2.62 -18.85
CA ASN A 54 -16.13 2.59 -18.94
C ASN A 54 -15.56 3.96 -18.54
N PHE A 55 -15.15 4.09 -17.28
CA PHE A 55 -14.66 5.34 -16.71
C PHE A 55 -13.35 5.85 -17.32
N LEU A 56 -12.69 5.05 -18.13
CA LEU A 56 -11.49 5.44 -18.89
C LEU A 56 -11.84 6.18 -20.18
N ASN A 57 -13.10 6.07 -20.63
CA ASN A 57 -13.60 6.68 -21.85
C ASN A 57 -14.85 7.56 -21.63
N PHE A 58 -15.42 7.54 -20.42
CA PHE A 58 -16.63 8.29 -20.09
C PHE A 58 -16.27 9.53 -19.26
N PRO A 59 -16.89 10.71 -19.48
CA PRO A 59 -17.87 11.05 -20.52
C PRO A 59 -17.28 11.13 -21.93
N SER A 60 -15.97 11.34 -22.07
CA SER A 60 -15.24 11.26 -23.33
C SER A 60 -13.80 10.81 -23.09
N PRO A 61 -13.10 10.27 -24.10
CA PRO A 61 -11.68 9.91 -23.96
C PRO A 61 -10.76 11.08 -23.60
N GLU A 62 -11.12 12.33 -23.97
CA GLU A 62 -10.34 13.52 -23.66
C GLU A 62 -10.48 13.94 -22.18
N THR A 63 -11.66 13.71 -21.61
CA THR A 63 -11.99 14.06 -20.22
C THR A 63 -12.59 12.87 -19.47
N PRO A 64 -11.86 11.74 -19.36
CA PRO A 64 -12.36 10.55 -18.68
C PRO A 64 -12.48 10.80 -17.17
N VAL A 65 -13.27 9.96 -16.48
CA VAL A 65 -13.35 9.97 -15.02
C VAL A 65 -12.01 9.57 -14.41
N PHE A 66 -11.38 8.54 -14.96
CA PHE A 66 -10.05 8.09 -14.54
C PHE A 66 -9.06 8.11 -15.70
N ARG A 67 -7.85 8.56 -15.38
CA ARG A 67 -6.70 8.45 -16.28
C ARG A 67 -5.64 7.58 -15.62
N MET A 68 -5.34 6.43 -16.22
CA MET A 68 -4.37 5.48 -15.70
C MET A 68 -2.95 5.87 -16.11
N HIS A 69 -2.02 5.77 -15.16
CA HIS A 69 -0.60 6.01 -15.34
C HIS A 69 0.18 4.80 -14.84
N ALA A 70 0.84 4.10 -15.76
CA ALA A 70 1.79 3.06 -15.40
C ALA A 70 3.08 3.69 -14.87
N VAL A 71 3.52 3.26 -13.68
CA VAL A 71 4.79 3.69 -13.09
C VAL A 71 5.80 2.56 -13.11
N GLU A 72 7.07 2.91 -13.24
CA GLU A 72 8.17 1.97 -13.23
C GLU A 72 8.80 1.89 -11.85
N PHE A 73 9.26 0.71 -11.45
CA PHE A 73 10.00 0.54 -10.20
C PHE A 73 11.27 1.38 -10.18
N PHE A 74 11.57 1.94 -9.02
CA PHE A 74 12.75 2.75 -8.71
C PHE A 74 12.87 4.05 -9.54
N LYS A 75 11.79 4.46 -10.21
CA LYS A 75 11.71 5.76 -10.88
C LYS A 75 10.77 6.68 -10.12
N GLU A 76 11.23 7.89 -9.85
CA GLU A 76 10.40 8.93 -9.25
C GLU A 76 9.39 9.47 -10.26
N PHE A 77 8.20 9.79 -9.77
CA PHE A 77 7.15 10.50 -10.50
C PHE A 77 6.48 11.53 -9.59
N ASP A 78 5.90 12.56 -10.22
CA ASP A 78 5.20 13.63 -9.51
C ASP A 78 3.71 13.29 -9.35
N VAL A 79 3.18 13.48 -8.14
CA VAL A 79 1.77 13.31 -7.82
C VAL A 79 1.31 14.43 -6.90
N LEU A 80 0.54 15.38 -7.43
CA LEU A 80 -0.05 16.49 -6.66
C LEU A 80 0.95 17.31 -5.81
N GLY A 81 2.19 17.45 -6.28
CA GLY A 81 3.24 18.16 -5.57
C GLY A 81 4.11 17.31 -4.65
N TYR A 82 3.77 16.03 -4.51
CA TYR A 82 4.62 15.03 -3.86
C TYR A 82 5.50 14.33 -4.89
N LYS A 83 6.68 13.86 -4.47
CA LYS A 83 7.45 12.86 -5.20
C LYS A 83 7.04 11.48 -4.72
N ALA A 84 6.80 10.56 -5.65
CA ALA A 84 6.51 9.17 -5.33
C ALA A 84 7.43 8.23 -6.12
N MET A 85 7.76 7.07 -5.53
CA MET A 85 8.57 6.03 -6.16
C MET A 85 7.98 4.66 -5.80
N ALA A 86 7.72 3.84 -6.81
CA ALA A 86 7.30 2.46 -6.61
C ALA A 86 8.51 1.57 -6.29
N VAL A 87 8.36 0.72 -5.28
CA VAL A 87 9.37 -0.28 -4.86
C VAL A 87 8.70 -1.65 -4.84
N PRO A 88 9.28 -2.68 -5.47
CA PRO A 88 8.67 -4.00 -5.43
C PRO A 88 8.62 -4.55 -4.01
N VAL A 89 7.52 -5.18 -3.67
CA VAL A 89 7.33 -5.87 -2.38
C VAL A 89 6.83 -7.29 -2.62
N PRO A 90 7.23 -8.26 -1.77
CA PRO A 90 6.80 -9.65 -1.93
C PRO A 90 5.33 -9.82 -1.56
N HIS A 91 4.53 -10.32 -2.51
CA HIS A 91 3.13 -10.62 -2.32
C HIS A 91 2.67 -11.74 -3.27
N ALA A 92 1.43 -12.24 -3.10
CA ALA A 92 0.86 -13.31 -3.93
C ALA A 92 0.67 -12.92 -5.41
N VAL A 93 0.60 -11.62 -5.70
CA VAL A 93 0.55 -11.04 -7.05
C VAL A 93 1.60 -9.94 -7.16
N PRO A 94 1.97 -9.49 -8.38
CA PRO A 94 2.84 -8.32 -8.53
C PRO A 94 2.32 -7.13 -7.72
N ALA A 95 3.13 -6.63 -6.80
CA ALA A 95 2.78 -5.58 -5.85
C ALA A 95 3.90 -4.55 -5.71
N ALA A 96 3.51 -3.33 -5.37
CA ALA A 96 4.40 -2.22 -5.11
C ALA A 96 4.10 -1.56 -3.77
N GLY A 97 5.12 -1.34 -2.96
CA GLY A 97 5.12 -0.29 -1.96
C GLY A 97 5.42 1.05 -2.62
N PHE A 98 5.05 2.14 -1.96
CA PHE A 98 5.29 3.49 -2.46
C PHE A 98 6.03 4.33 -1.43
N LEU A 99 7.21 4.84 -1.80
CA LEU A 99 7.90 5.88 -1.06
C LEU A 99 7.34 7.23 -1.52
N ILE A 100 6.72 7.96 -0.60
CA ILE A 100 6.12 9.27 -0.84
C ILE A 100 6.93 10.30 -0.08
N THR A 101 7.42 11.32 -0.79
CA THR A 101 8.30 12.38 -0.24
C THR A 101 7.63 13.74 -0.33
N SER A 102 7.66 14.46 0.79
CA SER A 102 7.24 15.86 0.93
C SER A 102 8.26 16.64 1.75
N GLY A 103 9.04 17.52 1.13
CA GLY A 103 10.17 18.17 1.79
C GLY A 103 11.16 17.13 2.33
N ASP A 104 11.44 17.18 3.63
CA ASP A 104 12.36 16.27 4.31
C ASP A 104 11.63 15.00 4.85
N THR A 105 10.32 14.92 4.72
CA THR A 105 9.53 13.80 5.23
C THR A 105 9.33 12.74 4.16
N GLN A 106 9.60 11.50 4.51
CA GLN A 106 9.39 10.32 3.67
C GLN A 106 8.47 9.31 4.38
N LEU A 107 7.37 8.98 3.73
CA LEU A 107 6.47 7.89 4.10
C LEU A 107 6.71 6.71 3.16
N PHE A 108 6.95 5.52 3.67
CA PHE A 108 6.90 4.29 2.89
C PHE A 108 5.64 3.51 3.24
N TYR A 109 4.70 3.44 2.30
CA TYR A 109 3.53 2.57 2.37
C TYR A 109 3.85 1.27 1.66
N THR A 110 3.83 0.15 2.36
CA THR A 110 4.19 -1.14 1.77
C THR A 110 3.10 -1.72 0.87
N GLY A 111 1.84 -1.33 1.05
CA GLY A 111 0.72 -2.15 0.58
C GLY A 111 0.76 -3.51 1.28
N ASP A 112 0.17 -4.53 0.65
CA ASP A 112 0.27 -5.90 1.12
C ASP A 112 1.64 -6.47 0.77
N THR A 113 2.25 -7.13 1.76
CA THR A 113 3.61 -7.66 1.65
C THR A 113 3.81 -8.84 2.60
N GLY A 114 4.74 -9.71 2.29
CA GLY A 114 5.04 -10.88 3.10
C GLY A 114 6.52 -11.00 3.44
N LYS A 115 6.94 -12.24 3.67
CA LYS A 115 8.34 -12.56 3.95
C LYS A 115 9.23 -12.08 2.81
N GLY A 116 10.32 -11.36 3.16
CA GLY A 116 11.24 -10.75 2.21
C GLY A 116 11.03 -9.25 1.99
N LEU A 117 10.16 -8.60 2.79
CA LEU A 117 10.02 -7.13 2.78
C LEU A 117 11.38 -6.43 2.95
N SER A 118 12.34 -7.06 3.61
CA SER A 118 13.71 -6.54 3.80
C SER A 118 14.43 -6.23 2.49
N ASP A 119 14.03 -6.82 1.37
CA ASP A 119 14.59 -6.53 0.04
C ASP A 119 14.28 -5.08 -0.43
N ALA A 120 13.28 -4.43 0.16
CA ALA A 120 12.96 -3.03 -0.12
C ALA A 120 13.91 -2.05 0.60
N TRP A 121 14.52 -2.43 1.72
CA TRP A 121 15.26 -1.53 2.60
C TRP A 121 16.46 -0.84 1.97
N PRO A 122 17.24 -1.44 1.04
CA PRO A 122 18.31 -0.71 0.33
C PRO A 122 17.81 0.51 -0.43
N HIS A 123 16.56 0.51 -0.87
CA HIS A 123 15.97 1.49 -1.78
C HIS A 123 15.20 2.61 -1.09
N VAL A 124 14.89 2.47 0.21
CA VAL A 124 14.08 3.45 0.96
C VAL A 124 14.73 3.83 2.28
N SER A 125 14.44 5.06 2.77
CA SER A 125 14.90 5.52 4.08
C SER A 125 13.81 6.38 4.75
N PRO A 126 12.59 5.81 4.98
CA PRO A 126 11.44 6.56 5.42
C PRO A 126 11.57 7.05 6.86
N ASN A 127 10.94 8.20 7.16
CA ASN A 127 10.67 8.66 8.53
C ASN A 127 9.47 7.91 9.12
N VAL A 128 8.53 7.50 8.27
CA VAL A 128 7.31 6.79 8.64
C VAL A 128 7.15 5.54 7.75
N LEU A 129 6.93 4.40 8.38
CA LEU A 129 6.58 3.15 7.74
C LEU A 129 5.10 2.85 8.01
N LEU A 130 4.29 2.85 6.96
CA LEU A 130 2.92 2.36 6.98
C LEU A 130 2.90 0.96 6.34
N THR A 131 2.64 -0.06 7.14
CA THR A 131 2.72 -1.47 6.70
C THR A 131 1.51 -2.27 7.16
N GLU A 132 1.33 -3.43 6.57
CA GLU A 132 0.33 -4.40 6.99
C GLU A 132 0.86 -5.34 8.07
N VAL A 133 -0.04 -5.93 8.86
CA VAL A 133 0.14 -7.19 9.58
C VAL A 133 -1.20 -7.91 9.58
N THR A 134 -1.38 -8.81 8.62
CA THR A 134 -2.70 -9.41 8.34
C THR A 134 -2.99 -10.62 9.21
N PHE A 135 -1.99 -11.46 9.50
CA PHE A 135 -2.16 -12.70 10.25
C PHE A 135 -1.39 -12.71 11.58
N GLY A 136 -1.89 -13.49 12.55
CA GLY A 136 -1.14 -13.81 13.77
C GLY A 136 -0.03 -14.85 13.52
N ASN A 137 0.90 -14.95 14.47
CA ASN A 137 2.05 -15.88 14.40
C ASN A 137 1.66 -17.36 14.43
N GLY A 138 0.42 -17.68 14.81
CA GLY A 138 -0.07 -19.06 14.91
C GLY A 138 -0.34 -19.75 13.57
N ASP A 139 -0.34 -19.05 12.43
CA ASP A 139 -0.61 -19.62 11.10
C ASP A 139 0.40 -19.08 10.05
N PRO A 140 1.72 -19.38 10.24
CA PRO A 140 2.76 -18.86 9.36
C PRO A 140 2.68 -19.38 7.92
N ASP A 141 2.20 -20.61 7.74
CA ASP A 141 2.07 -21.22 6.41
C ASP A 141 1.00 -20.50 5.59
N ARG A 142 -0.12 -20.16 6.22
CA ARG A 142 -1.18 -19.39 5.57
C ARG A 142 -0.72 -17.98 5.23
N ALA A 143 -0.04 -17.31 6.15
CA ALA A 143 0.55 -16.01 5.91
C ALA A 143 1.52 -16.04 4.72
N ALA A 144 2.39 -17.07 4.66
CA ALA A 144 3.34 -17.25 3.56
C ALA A 144 2.66 -17.47 2.21
N VAL A 145 1.63 -18.34 2.15
CA VAL A 145 0.87 -18.63 0.92
C VAL A 145 0.09 -17.40 0.45
N ALA A 146 -0.50 -16.66 1.37
CA ALA A 146 -1.25 -15.44 1.06
C ALA A 146 -0.33 -14.24 0.78
N GLY A 147 0.96 -14.33 1.10
CA GLY A 147 1.93 -13.26 0.89
C GLY A 147 1.75 -12.08 1.85
N HIS A 148 1.50 -12.37 3.14
CA HIS A 148 1.26 -11.38 4.18
C HIS A 148 2.24 -11.49 5.35
N LEU A 149 2.35 -10.41 6.12
CA LEU A 149 3.13 -10.37 7.35
C LEU A 149 2.37 -10.96 8.54
N THR A 150 3.17 -11.50 9.45
CA THR A 150 2.81 -11.74 10.85
C THR A 150 3.64 -10.81 11.74
N PRO A 151 3.29 -10.63 13.05
CA PRO A 151 4.11 -9.84 13.96
C PRO A 151 5.59 -10.26 14.00
N ASN A 152 5.89 -11.57 13.95
CA ASN A 152 7.26 -12.06 13.92
C ASN A 152 7.98 -11.69 12.61
N LEU A 153 7.32 -11.76 11.46
CA LEU A 153 7.90 -11.35 10.18
C LEU A 153 8.14 -9.84 10.13
N LEU A 154 7.24 -9.04 10.72
CA LEU A 154 7.48 -7.61 10.89
C LEU A 154 8.71 -7.35 11.76
N GLU A 155 8.82 -8.02 12.91
CA GLU A 155 9.96 -7.89 13.82
C GLU A 155 11.28 -8.25 13.13
N GLU A 156 11.32 -9.36 12.38
CA GLU A 156 12.48 -9.76 11.57
C GLU A 156 12.87 -8.64 10.59
N SER A 157 11.89 -8.14 9.82
CA SER A 157 12.11 -7.09 8.84
C SER A 157 12.56 -5.75 9.44
N LEU A 158 12.06 -5.38 10.63
CA LEU A 158 12.48 -4.18 11.35
C LEU A 158 13.91 -4.31 11.91
N ASN A 159 14.31 -5.50 12.34
CA ASN A 159 15.68 -5.77 12.74
C ASN A 159 16.66 -5.60 11.57
N ASP A 160 16.31 -6.15 10.40
CA ASP A 160 17.09 -5.98 9.17
C ASP A 160 17.19 -4.50 8.77
N PHE A 161 16.07 -3.77 8.87
CA PHE A 161 16.06 -2.32 8.62
C PHE A 161 17.02 -1.58 9.57
N LYS A 162 16.91 -1.86 10.89
CA LYS A 162 17.75 -1.24 11.91
C LYS A 162 19.23 -1.55 11.70
N GLU A 163 19.57 -2.76 11.31
CA GLU A 163 20.94 -3.14 11.00
C GLU A 163 21.49 -2.35 9.81
N LEU A 164 20.70 -2.23 8.74
CA LEU A 164 21.09 -1.56 7.50
C LEU A 164 21.12 -0.03 7.66
N LYS A 165 20.08 0.57 8.25
CA LYS A 165 19.87 2.03 8.24
C LYS A 165 20.32 2.72 9.53
N ARG A 166 20.55 1.98 10.63
CA ARG A 166 20.97 2.47 11.94
C ARG A 166 19.92 3.32 12.68
N TYR A 167 18.66 3.26 12.26
CA TYR A 167 17.50 3.83 12.95
C TYR A 167 16.27 2.95 12.70
N ILE A 168 15.15 3.25 13.36
CA ILE A 168 13.83 2.67 13.06
C ILE A 168 12.87 3.83 12.78
N PRO A 169 12.07 3.79 11.71
CA PRO A 169 11.05 4.80 11.43
C PRO A 169 9.91 4.74 12.47
N ARG A 170 9.06 5.76 12.52
CA ARG A 170 7.75 5.64 13.16
C ARG A 170 6.94 4.57 12.43
N ILE A 171 6.39 3.60 13.17
CA ILE A 171 5.70 2.45 12.58
C ILE A 171 4.19 2.61 12.77
N ILE A 172 3.46 2.45 11.68
CA ILE A 172 2.01 2.43 11.66
C ILE A 172 1.58 1.13 10.98
N VAL A 173 0.79 0.33 11.69
CA VAL A 173 0.27 -0.94 11.18
C VAL A 173 -1.19 -0.77 10.78
N ALA A 174 -1.51 -1.27 9.59
CA ALA A 174 -2.86 -1.32 9.02
C ALA A 174 -3.20 -2.72 8.51
N HIS A 175 -4.32 -2.88 7.82
CA HIS A 175 -4.69 -4.07 7.05
C HIS A 175 -4.64 -5.37 7.87
N MET A 176 -5.22 -5.35 9.08
CA MET A 176 -5.38 -6.56 9.89
C MET A 176 -6.62 -7.34 9.44
N ASN A 177 -6.50 -8.67 9.34
CA ASN A 177 -7.67 -9.50 9.13
C ASN A 177 -8.55 -9.48 10.41
N PRO A 178 -9.86 -9.13 10.31
CA PRO A 178 -10.72 -9.02 11.48
C PRO A 178 -10.75 -10.27 12.38
N SER A 179 -10.59 -11.46 11.79
CA SER A 179 -10.55 -12.72 12.56
C SER A 179 -9.26 -12.88 13.37
N TRP A 180 -8.21 -12.16 13.04
CA TRP A 180 -6.91 -12.20 13.70
C TRP A 180 -6.59 -10.94 14.51
N GLU A 181 -7.40 -9.88 14.40
CA GLU A 181 -7.09 -8.56 14.95
C GLU A 181 -6.69 -8.60 16.43
N ALA A 182 -7.48 -9.25 17.29
CA ALA A 182 -7.17 -9.34 18.72
C ALA A 182 -5.83 -10.08 18.99
N THR A 183 -5.52 -11.11 18.19
CA THR A 183 -4.27 -11.84 18.29
C THR A 183 -3.09 -11.00 17.82
N VAL A 184 -3.23 -10.35 16.67
CA VAL A 184 -2.19 -9.48 16.08
C VAL A 184 -1.87 -8.32 17.02
N ARG A 185 -2.88 -7.65 17.59
CA ARG A 185 -2.67 -6.56 18.56
C ARG A 185 -1.86 -7.01 19.78
N ARG A 186 -2.19 -8.16 20.35
CA ARG A 186 -1.45 -8.72 21.49
C ARG A 186 0.00 -9.05 21.10
N GLU A 187 0.20 -9.73 19.96
CA GLU A 187 1.53 -10.15 19.51
C GLU A 187 2.39 -8.96 19.07
N LEU A 188 1.80 -7.89 18.50
CA LEU A 188 2.51 -6.64 18.24
C LEU A 188 2.98 -5.95 19.52
N ALA A 189 2.16 -5.95 20.59
CA ALA A 189 2.59 -5.41 21.89
C ALA A 189 3.80 -6.18 22.47
N GLU A 190 3.92 -7.48 22.18
CA GLU A 190 5.12 -8.27 22.54
C GLU A 190 6.33 -7.84 21.69
N VAL A 191 6.15 -7.55 20.39
CA VAL A 191 7.20 -7.02 19.51
C VAL A 191 7.67 -5.65 20.00
N GLU A 192 6.75 -4.74 20.38
CA GLU A 192 7.09 -3.43 20.97
C GLU A 192 8.01 -3.58 22.18
N GLN A 193 7.68 -4.50 23.09
CA GLN A 193 8.47 -4.75 24.28
C GLN A 193 9.89 -5.27 23.93
N ARG A 194 9.98 -6.22 22.98
CA ARG A 194 11.27 -6.80 22.57
C ARG A 194 12.17 -5.79 21.87
N LEU A 195 11.61 -4.94 21.03
CA LEU A 195 12.38 -3.96 20.25
C LEU A 195 12.55 -2.61 20.96
N GLY A 196 11.79 -2.35 22.04
CA GLY A 196 11.81 -1.08 22.77
C GLY A 196 11.32 0.10 21.92
N LEU A 197 10.26 -0.11 21.12
CA LEU A 197 9.68 0.89 20.24
C LEU A 197 8.14 0.90 20.36
N ASP A 198 7.50 1.91 19.78
CA ASP A 198 6.05 2.06 19.70
C ASP A 198 5.55 1.68 18.30
N ILE A 199 4.51 0.85 18.22
CA ILE A 199 3.84 0.45 16.99
C ILE A 199 2.41 0.98 17.03
N GLN A 200 2.16 2.03 16.29
CA GLN A 200 0.82 2.61 16.21
C GLN A 200 -0.07 1.74 15.32
N ILE A 201 -1.22 1.31 15.82
CA ILE A 201 -2.21 0.59 15.02
C ILE A 201 -3.21 1.60 14.48
N SER A 202 -3.43 1.57 13.16
CA SER A 202 -4.39 2.46 12.50
C SER A 202 -5.83 2.06 12.83
N GLU A 203 -6.68 3.06 13.00
CA GLU A 203 -8.12 2.91 13.20
C GLU A 203 -8.88 3.70 12.13
N ALA A 204 -10.17 3.36 11.95
CA ALA A 204 -11.02 4.12 11.02
C ALA A 204 -11.07 5.60 11.43
N ASP A 205 -11.02 6.48 10.44
CA ASP A 205 -11.06 7.95 10.63
C ASP A 205 -9.85 8.54 11.39
N MET A 206 -8.78 7.76 11.61
CA MET A 206 -7.55 8.27 12.22
C MET A 206 -6.90 9.31 11.31
N VAL A 207 -6.54 10.45 11.88
CA VAL A 207 -5.75 11.49 11.23
C VAL A 207 -4.34 11.46 11.82
N LEU A 208 -3.34 11.40 10.96
CA LEU A 208 -1.93 11.32 11.34
C LEU A 208 -1.19 12.53 10.79
N ASP A 209 -0.54 13.27 11.66
CA ASP A 209 0.45 14.28 11.28
C ASP A 209 1.80 13.57 11.06
N ILE A 210 2.34 13.73 9.86
CA ILE A 210 3.55 13.03 9.39
C ILE A 210 4.64 14.05 9.04
#